data_5a51a57c8296870f9e10a4a768d534ba
#
_entry.id   5a51a57c8296870f9e10a4a768d534ba
#
_cell.length_a   1.000
_cell.length_b   1.000
_cell.length_c   1.000
_cell.angle_alpha   90.00
_cell.angle_beta   90.00
_cell.angle_gamma   90.00
#
_symmetry.space_group_name_H-M   'P 1'
#
loop_
_entity.id
_entity.type
_entity.pdbx_description
1 polymer ?
#
loop_
_entity_poly.entity_id
_entity_poly.type
_entity_poly.pdbx_seq_one_letter_code
_entity_poly.pdbx_strand_id
1 'polypeptide(L)'
;MENENSVIKCDSVYKIFGTNAEKMLEDNKENVDPKVFQEKGYIVGVNNASFEVSKGEILVVMGLSGSGKSTLLRCISRLTEATAGKIYIDGQDLLSLKNKELIELRRNKMGMVFQSFALLPHKTVIENIAFPLIIKGIKTNESISKALEMVKLVGLEGRENYFPRELSGGQQQRVGIARSLAVEPDIWFLDEPFSALDPLIRKEMQDEFLRLQDKLQKTIMFITHDFDEALKLADRIAIMKDGIIEQLDTPA
;
A
#
# COMPACT_ATOMS: atom_id res chain seq x y z
N MET A 1 18.36 10.12 -17.42
CA MET A 1 17.34 11.19 -17.43
C MET A 1 16.40 10.86 -16.28
N GLU A 2 16.37 11.70 -15.25
CA GLU A 2 15.39 11.53 -14.18
C GLU A 2 14.00 11.74 -14.79
N ASN A 3 13.09 10.82 -14.47
CA ASN A 3 11.73 10.90 -14.98
C ASN A 3 11.00 11.99 -14.18
N GLU A 4 10.82 13.18 -14.74
CA GLU A 4 10.16 14.33 -14.08
C GLU A 4 8.74 14.01 -13.59
N ASN A 5 8.20 12.85 -13.94
CA ASN A 5 6.85 12.40 -13.58
C ASN A 5 6.84 11.32 -12.47
N SER A 6 7.99 11.05 -11.84
CA SER A 6 8.11 10.03 -10.78
C SER A 6 7.53 10.55 -9.46
N VAL A 7 6.52 9.85 -8.94
CA VAL A 7 5.87 10.15 -7.64
C VAL A 7 6.50 9.34 -6.51
N ILE A 8 6.88 8.09 -6.78
CA ILE A 8 7.60 7.23 -5.83
C ILE A 8 8.91 6.83 -6.46
N LYS A 9 10.03 7.04 -5.76
CA LYS A 9 11.34 6.56 -6.17
C LYS A 9 12.01 5.84 -5.02
N CYS A 10 12.40 4.60 -5.26
CA CYS A 10 13.23 3.79 -4.37
C CYS A 10 14.62 3.66 -4.97
N ASP A 11 15.64 3.90 -4.17
CA ASP A 11 17.04 3.78 -4.55
C ASP A 11 17.76 2.94 -3.52
N SER A 12 18.15 1.73 -3.94
CA SER A 12 18.92 0.76 -3.16
C SER A 12 18.32 0.51 -1.77
N VAL A 13 17.00 0.27 -1.70
CA VAL A 13 16.28 0.09 -0.44
C VAL A 13 16.55 -1.31 0.12
N TYR A 14 17.00 -1.34 1.39
CA TYR A 14 17.19 -2.57 2.15
C TYR A 14 16.30 -2.58 3.39
N LYS A 15 15.74 -3.75 3.72
CA LYS A 15 15.13 -4.01 5.01
C LYS A 15 15.57 -5.35 5.55
N ILE A 16 16.33 -5.30 6.62
CA ILE A 16 16.85 -6.45 7.35
C ILE A 16 16.33 -6.37 8.79
N PHE A 17 15.70 -7.43 9.25
CA PHE A 17 15.23 -7.55 10.63
C PHE A 17 16.31 -8.27 11.45
N GLY A 18 16.68 -7.71 12.57
CA GLY A 18 17.69 -8.23 13.49
C GLY A 18 18.34 -7.10 14.29
N THR A 19 19.06 -7.46 15.34
CA THR A 19 19.77 -6.48 16.18
C THR A 19 20.96 -5.89 15.42
N ASN A 20 21.09 -4.55 15.37
CA ASN A 20 22.15 -3.86 14.64
C ASN A 20 22.23 -4.24 13.15
N ALA A 21 21.07 -4.36 12.48
CA ALA A 21 20.98 -4.76 11.07
C ALA A 21 21.73 -3.81 10.12
N GLU A 22 21.79 -2.52 10.42
CA GLU A 22 22.57 -1.53 9.65
C GLU A 22 24.05 -1.89 9.64
N LYS A 23 24.63 -2.14 10.82
CA LYS A 23 26.04 -2.54 10.95
C LYS A 23 26.32 -3.86 10.24
N MET A 24 25.38 -4.84 10.34
CA MET A 24 25.50 -6.11 9.63
C MET A 24 25.55 -5.91 8.12
N LEU A 25 24.77 -5.00 7.57
CA LEU A 25 24.77 -4.65 6.16
C LEU A 25 26.10 -4.00 5.73
N GLU A 26 26.57 -2.99 6.50
CA GLU A 26 27.85 -2.31 6.27
C GLU A 26 29.03 -3.27 6.29
N ASP A 27 29.14 -4.14 7.33
CA ASP A 27 30.22 -5.11 7.48
C ASP A 27 30.30 -6.10 6.31
N ASN A 28 29.17 -6.38 5.65
CA ASN A 28 29.10 -7.22 4.45
C ASN A 28 29.17 -6.41 3.14
N LYS A 29 29.46 -5.09 3.18
CA LYS A 29 29.58 -4.20 2.01
C LYS A 29 28.36 -4.29 1.09
N GLU A 30 27.17 -4.31 1.69
CA GLU A 30 25.88 -4.43 1.00
C GLU A 30 25.71 -5.70 0.15
N ASN A 31 26.63 -6.66 0.28
CA ASN A 31 26.48 -7.98 -0.34
C ASN A 31 25.61 -8.87 0.56
N VAL A 32 24.31 -8.93 0.27
CA VAL A 32 23.33 -9.61 1.10
C VAL A 32 23.01 -10.98 0.53
N ASP A 33 23.57 -12.03 1.13
CA ASP A 33 23.12 -13.41 0.93
C ASP A 33 22.08 -13.75 2.02
N PRO A 34 20.81 -13.98 1.67
CA PRO A 34 19.74 -14.25 2.63
C PRO A 34 20.04 -15.46 3.52
N LYS A 35 20.73 -16.49 3.04
CA LYS A 35 21.08 -17.70 3.81
C LYS A 35 22.13 -17.39 4.87
N VAL A 36 23.19 -16.67 4.49
CA VAL A 36 24.25 -16.25 5.42
C VAL A 36 23.69 -15.33 6.51
N PHE A 37 22.79 -14.42 6.15
CA PHE A 37 22.11 -13.54 7.11
C PHE A 37 21.21 -14.34 8.06
N GLN A 38 20.46 -15.32 7.55
CA GLN A 38 19.59 -16.18 8.34
C GLN A 38 20.39 -17.02 9.36
N GLU A 39 21.52 -17.60 8.98
CA GLU A 39 22.40 -18.35 9.89
C GLU A 39 22.91 -17.48 11.06
N LYS A 40 23.04 -16.18 10.85
CA LYS A 40 23.41 -15.19 11.87
C LYS A 40 22.20 -14.60 12.62
N GLY A 41 20.98 -15.13 12.40
CA GLY A 41 19.77 -14.71 13.09
C GLY A 41 19.09 -13.46 12.51
N TYR A 42 19.41 -13.07 11.27
CA TYR A 42 18.77 -11.95 10.56
C TYR A 42 17.75 -12.46 9.54
N ILE A 43 16.72 -11.66 9.28
CA ILE A 43 15.74 -11.93 8.23
C ILE A 43 15.83 -10.80 7.20
N VAL A 44 16.13 -11.15 5.95
CA VAL A 44 16.16 -10.22 4.83
C VAL A 44 14.74 -10.07 4.27
N GLY A 45 14.14 -8.93 4.48
CA GLY A 45 12.79 -8.62 3.98
C GLY A 45 12.81 -7.90 2.63
N VAL A 46 13.77 -6.99 2.42
CA VAL A 46 14.01 -6.29 1.15
C VAL A 46 15.51 -6.22 0.93
N ASN A 47 15.95 -6.49 -0.29
CA ASN A 47 17.35 -6.56 -0.67
C ASN A 47 17.57 -5.75 -1.94
N ASN A 48 18.14 -4.56 -1.81
CA ASN A 48 18.54 -3.67 -2.91
C ASN A 48 17.40 -3.34 -3.89
N ALA A 49 16.23 -2.99 -3.39
CA ALA A 49 15.11 -2.63 -4.25
C ALA A 49 15.27 -1.22 -4.82
N SER A 50 15.32 -1.12 -6.17
CA SER A 50 15.42 0.16 -6.88
C SER A 50 14.39 0.20 -8.01
N PHE A 51 13.47 1.18 -7.97
CA PHE A 51 12.45 1.39 -8.98
C PHE A 51 11.78 2.75 -8.82
N GLU A 52 11.00 3.12 -9.82
CA GLU A 52 10.20 4.34 -9.81
C GLU A 52 8.75 4.02 -10.20
N VAL A 53 7.81 4.82 -9.66
CA VAL A 53 6.38 4.78 -10.02
C VAL A 53 5.98 6.16 -10.50
N SER A 54 5.42 6.22 -11.70
CA SER A 54 4.97 7.46 -12.32
C SER A 54 3.59 7.91 -11.81
N LYS A 55 3.27 9.17 -11.99
CA LYS A 55 1.95 9.71 -11.63
C LYS A 55 0.84 9.00 -12.42
N GLY A 56 -0.18 8.52 -11.70
CA GLY A 56 -1.34 7.82 -12.27
C GLY A 56 -1.08 6.36 -12.63
N GLU A 57 0.15 5.86 -12.48
CA GLU A 57 0.54 4.48 -12.76
C GLU A 57 0.03 3.51 -11.69
N ILE A 58 -0.39 2.33 -12.13
CA ILE A 58 -0.62 1.15 -11.28
C ILE A 58 0.60 0.23 -11.39
N LEU A 59 1.50 0.31 -10.40
CA LEU A 59 2.58 -0.65 -10.25
C LEU A 59 2.12 -1.81 -9.37
N VAL A 60 2.08 -3.02 -9.94
CA VAL A 60 1.80 -4.24 -9.17
C VAL A 60 3.12 -4.90 -8.78
N VAL A 61 3.29 -5.16 -7.48
CA VAL A 61 4.39 -5.98 -6.96
C VAL A 61 3.85 -7.36 -6.67
N MET A 62 4.29 -8.35 -7.45
CA MET A 62 3.88 -9.73 -7.29
C MET A 62 5.02 -10.65 -6.86
N GLY A 63 4.67 -11.80 -6.29
CA GLY A 63 5.63 -12.82 -5.87
C GLY A 63 5.02 -13.75 -4.82
N LEU A 64 5.70 -14.83 -4.50
CA LEU A 64 5.26 -15.82 -3.52
C LEU A 64 5.10 -15.22 -2.12
N SER A 65 4.36 -15.93 -1.25
CA SER A 65 4.29 -15.55 0.17
C SER A 65 5.71 -15.55 0.77
N GLY A 66 6.01 -14.52 1.58
CA GLY A 66 7.34 -14.36 2.17
C GLY A 66 8.40 -13.70 1.27
N SER A 67 8.12 -13.36 0.01
CA SER A 67 9.10 -12.73 -0.88
C SER A 67 9.47 -11.28 -0.50
N GLY A 68 8.81 -10.66 0.49
CA GLY A 68 9.14 -9.31 0.97
C GLY A 68 8.21 -8.19 0.50
N LYS A 69 7.18 -8.45 -0.31
CA LYS A 69 6.26 -7.45 -0.90
C LYS A 69 5.64 -6.50 0.12
N SER A 70 4.96 -7.04 1.14
CA SER A 70 4.34 -6.22 2.19
C SER A 70 5.39 -5.48 3.03
N THR A 71 6.60 -6.04 3.17
CA THR A 71 7.72 -5.36 3.83
C THR A 71 8.16 -4.16 3.01
N LEU A 72 8.31 -4.32 1.69
CA LEU A 72 8.65 -3.22 0.78
C LEU A 72 7.60 -2.10 0.84
N LEU A 73 6.31 -2.44 0.73
CA LEU A 73 5.22 -1.46 0.83
C LEU A 73 5.26 -0.70 2.18
N ARG A 74 5.51 -1.42 3.27
CA ARG A 74 5.62 -0.81 4.61
C ARG A 74 6.84 0.08 4.76
N CYS A 75 7.93 -0.21 4.06
CA CYS A 75 9.08 0.69 4.00
C CYS A 75 8.75 1.95 3.20
N ILE A 76 8.09 1.83 2.04
CA ILE A 76 7.71 2.97 1.17
C ILE A 76 6.67 3.88 1.85
N SER A 77 5.76 3.31 2.64
CA SER A 77 4.84 4.09 3.48
C SER A 77 5.46 4.52 4.82
N ARG A 78 6.72 4.13 5.07
CA ARG A 78 7.48 4.29 6.31
C ARG A 78 6.76 3.77 7.57
N LEU A 79 5.81 2.82 7.39
CA LEU A 79 5.24 2.07 8.53
C LEU A 79 6.30 1.17 9.19
N THR A 80 7.32 0.82 8.44
CA THR A 80 8.53 0.13 8.90
C THR A 80 9.73 0.94 8.39
N GLU A 81 10.69 1.24 9.26
CA GLU A 81 11.92 1.94 8.84
C GLU A 81 12.76 1.02 7.94
N ALA A 82 13.24 1.55 6.82
CA ALA A 82 14.23 0.86 5.99
C ALA A 82 15.56 0.73 6.75
N THR A 83 16.34 -0.30 6.47
CA THR A 83 17.68 -0.47 7.06
C THR A 83 18.70 0.41 6.35
N ALA A 84 18.59 0.55 5.03
CA ALA A 84 19.43 1.43 4.21
C ALA A 84 18.72 1.80 2.91
N GLY A 85 19.32 2.66 2.12
CA GLY A 85 18.81 3.17 0.85
C GLY A 85 18.07 4.49 1.00
N LYS A 86 17.36 4.89 -0.06
CA LYS A 86 16.59 6.13 -0.09
C LYS A 86 15.20 5.90 -0.68
N ILE A 87 14.21 6.61 -0.15
CA ILE A 87 12.84 6.57 -0.63
C ILE A 87 12.38 8.02 -0.79
N TYR A 88 11.95 8.36 -2.00
CA TYR A 88 11.44 9.69 -2.31
C TYR A 88 9.95 9.61 -2.64
N ILE A 89 9.19 10.55 -2.10
CA ILE A 89 7.78 10.78 -2.43
C ILE A 89 7.65 12.21 -2.96
N ASP A 90 7.21 12.38 -4.21
CA ASP A 90 7.19 13.67 -4.92
C ASP A 90 8.54 14.41 -4.80
N GLY A 91 9.65 13.71 -4.96
CA GLY A 91 11.00 14.25 -4.85
C GLY A 91 11.49 14.53 -3.42
N GLN A 92 10.65 14.37 -2.40
CA GLN A 92 11.00 14.57 -0.99
C GLN A 92 11.56 13.29 -0.38
N ASP A 93 12.75 13.33 0.20
CA ASP A 93 13.35 12.19 0.91
C ASP A 93 12.52 11.82 2.16
N LEU A 94 11.79 10.71 2.05
CA LEU A 94 10.89 10.21 3.08
C LEU A 94 11.61 9.85 4.38
N LEU A 95 12.84 9.32 4.27
CA LEU A 95 13.59 8.82 5.44
C LEU A 95 14.18 9.96 6.26
N SER A 96 14.41 11.12 5.66
CA SER A 96 14.90 12.33 6.34
C SER A 96 13.83 13.10 7.10
N LEU A 97 12.52 12.82 6.85
CA LEU A 97 11.42 13.56 7.45
C LEU A 97 11.34 13.36 8.96
N LYS A 98 11.08 14.45 9.67
CA LYS A 98 10.72 14.40 11.09
C LYS A 98 9.30 13.85 11.27
N ASN A 99 8.99 13.35 12.47
CA ASN A 99 7.69 12.73 12.76
C ASN A 99 6.48 13.60 12.39
N LYS A 100 6.54 14.92 12.60
CA LYS A 100 5.43 15.82 12.24
C LYS A 100 5.22 15.89 10.73
N GLU A 101 6.30 16.02 9.97
CA GLU A 101 6.27 16.08 8.50
C GLU A 101 5.78 14.75 7.91
N LEU A 102 6.23 13.62 8.46
CA LEU A 102 5.78 12.29 8.08
C LEU A 102 4.27 12.08 8.34
N ILE A 103 3.77 12.54 9.49
CA ILE A 103 2.34 12.48 9.81
C ILE A 103 1.53 13.29 8.79
N GLU A 104 1.97 14.50 8.47
CA GLU A 104 1.29 15.35 7.49
C GLU A 104 1.35 14.76 6.07
N LEU A 105 2.49 14.21 5.67
CA LEU A 105 2.61 13.53 4.38
C LEU A 105 1.62 12.35 4.27
N ARG A 106 1.56 11.48 5.29
CA ARG A 106 0.63 10.34 5.33
C ARG A 106 -0.83 10.78 5.32
N ARG A 107 -1.17 11.79 6.12
CA ARG A 107 -2.56 12.29 6.21
C ARG A 107 -3.07 12.90 4.92
N ASN A 108 -2.18 13.54 4.16
CA ASN A 108 -2.57 14.32 3.00
C ASN A 108 -2.36 13.59 1.67
N LYS A 109 -1.34 12.72 1.59
CA LYS A 109 -0.93 12.14 0.31
C LYS A 109 -1.11 10.63 0.20
N MET A 110 -1.19 9.90 1.33
CA MET A 110 -1.18 8.44 1.31
C MET A 110 -2.50 7.86 1.78
N GLY A 111 -3.08 6.97 0.99
CA GLY A 111 -4.16 6.07 1.38
C GLY A 111 -3.63 4.63 1.48
N MET A 112 -4.18 3.84 2.39
CA MET A 112 -3.77 2.44 2.54
C MET A 112 -4.95 1.52 2.78
N VAL A 113 -4.97 0.41 2.04
CA VAL A 113 -5.88 -0.72 2.22
C VAL A 113 -5.08 -1.92 2.65
N PHE A 114 -5.51 -2.57 3.73
CA PHE A 114 -4.84 -3.72 4.33
C PHE A 114 -5.53 -5.03 3.97
N GLN A 115 -4.79 -6.11 3.94
CA GLN A 115 -5.26 -7.46 3.68
C GLN A 115 -6.42 -7.89 4.61
N SER A 116 -6.39 -7.50 5.88
CA SER A 116 -7.38 -7.86 6.90
C SER A 116 -8.49 -6.80 7.09
N PHE A 117 -8.78 -6.00 6.05
CA PHE A 117 -9.72 -4.87 6.06
C PHE A 117 -9.39 -3.79 7.11
N ALA A 118 -8.82 -4.14 8.25
CA ALA A 118 -8.42 -3.27 9.36
C ALA A 118 -9.52 -2.30 9.82
N LEU A 119 -10.79 -2.73 9.77
CA LEU A 119 -11.92 -1.93 10.22
C LEU A 119 -11.96 -1.85 11.75
N LEU A 120 -12.44 -0.73 12.26
CA LEU A 120 -12.69 -0.53 13.68
C LEU A 120 -14.00 -1.24 14.05
N PRO A 121 -13.95 -2.36 14.81
CA PRO A 121 -15.11 -3.23 15.00
C PRO A 121 -16.24 -2.61 15.82
N HIS A 122 -15.93 -1.59 16.61
CA HIS A 122 -16.86 -0.84 17.45
C HIS A 122 -17.45 0.41 16.76
N LYS A 123 -17.10 0.63 15.49
CA LYS A 123 -17.61 1.74 14.67
C LYS A 123 -18.44 1.20 13.52
N THR A 124 -19.49 1.95 13.18
CA THR A 124 -20.32 1.67 12.01
C THR A 124 -19.55 1.91 10.69
N VAL A 125 -20.16 1.57 9.56
CA VAL A 125 -19.61 1.83 8.21
C VAL A 125 -19.25 3.31 8.06
N ILE A 126 -20.23 4.20 8.31
CA ILE A 126 -20.02 5.65 8.13
C ILE A 126 -18.96 6.19 9.08
N GLU A 127 -18.92 5.71 10.33
CA GLU A 127 -17.91 6.12 11.30
C GLU A 127 -16.51 5.61 10.93
N ASN A 128 -16.38 4.41 10.37
CA ASN A 128 -15.12 3.89 9.85
C ASN A 128 -14.59 4.76 8.72
N ILE A 129 -15.47 5.15 7.78
CA ILE A 129 -15.09 5.97 6.62
C ILE A 129 -14.76 7.41 7.04
N ALA A 130 -15.54 7.98 7.96
CA ALA A 130 -15.33 9.34 8.49
C ALA A 130 -14.09 9.44 9.39
N PHE A 131 -13.63 8.35 9.99
CA PHE A 131 -12.58 8.35 11.01
C PHE A 131 -11.30 9.07 10.58
N PRO A 132 -10.69 8.79 9.40
CA PRO A 132 -9.47 9.48 8.98
C PRO A 132 -9.67 10.97 8.74
N LEU A 133 -10.87 11.40 8.33
CA LEU A 133 -11.21 12.82 8.16
C LEU A 133 -11.25 13.56 9.51
N ILE A 134 -11.83 12.91 10.51
CA ILE A 134 -11.88 13.44 11.89
C ILE A 134 -10.47 13.55 12.47
N ILE A 135 -9.61 12.54 12.25
CA ILE A 135 -8.19 12.56 12.68
C ILE A 135 -7.43 13.68 11.96
N LYS A 136 -7.80 13.99 10.70
CA LYS A 136 -7.25 15.10 9.93
C LYS A 136 -7.69 16.48 10.47
N GLY A 137 -8.65 16.52 11.40
CA GLY A 137 -9.17 17.74 12.01
C GLY A 137 -10.37 18.35 11.27
N ILE A 138 -10.97 17.64 10.33
CA ILE A 138 -12.19 18.07 9.64
C ILE A 138 -13.38 17.97 10.60
N LYS A 139 -14.25 18.96 10.57
CA LYS A 139 -15.46 18.97 11.44
C LYS A 139 -16.31 17.72 11.23
N THR A 140 -16.91 17.21 12.30
CA THR A 140 -17.68 15.95 12.28
C THR A 140 -18.77 15.96 11.21
N ASN A 141 -19.56 17.02 11.08
CA ASN A 141 -20.64 17.08 10.09
C ASN A 141 -20.10 17.03 8.64
N GLU A 142 -18.99 17.69 8.36
CA GLU A 142 -18.34 17.65 7.05
C GLU A 142 -17.73 16.27 6.79
N SER A 143 -17.11 15.67 7.79
CA SER A 143 -16.57 14.31 7.71
C SER A 143 -17.65 13.27 7.41
N ILE A 144 -18.81 13.39 8.03
CA ILE A 144 -19.98 12.52 7.78
C ILE A 144 -20.52 12.74 6.35
N SER A 145 -20.63 14.00 5.89
CA SER A 145 -21.07 14.29 4.52
C SER A 145 -20.16 13.64 3.48
N LYS A 146 -18.83 13.82 3.61
CA LYS A 146 -17.84 13.17 2.74
C LYS A 146 -17.89 11.65 2.84
N ALA A 147 -18.10 11.10 4.04
CA ALA A 147 -18.22 9.66 4.23
C ALA A 147 -19.46 9.09 3.50
N LEU A 148 -20.59 9.80 3.48
CA LEU A 148 -21.78 9.42 2.72
C LEU A 148 -21.52 9.39 1.21
N GLU A 149 -20.76 10.35 0.68
CA GLU A 149 -20.33 10.34 -0.72
C GLU A 149 -19.49 9.09 -1.04
N MET A 150 -18.59 8.70 -0.12
CA MET A 150 -17.78 7.49 -0.26
C MET A 150 -18.62 6.22 -0.16
N VAL A 151 -19.61 6.16 0.73
CA VAL A 151 -20.57 5.05 0.82
C VAL A 151 -21.27 4.83 -0.53
N LYS A 152 -21.73 5.91 -1.15
CA LYS A 152 -22.35 5.88 -2.48
C LYS A 152 -21.36 5.46 -3.56
N LEU A 153 -20.12 5.97 -3.51
CA LEU A 153 -19.07 5.64 -4.48
C LEU A 153 -18.78 4.14 -4.55
N VAL A 154 -18.83 3.45 -3.40
CA VAL A 154 -18.53 2.00 -3.29
C VAL A 154 -19.80 1.12 -3.22
N GLY A 155 -21.00 1.67 -3.48
CA GLY A 155 -22.25 0.92 -3.54
C GLY A 155 -22.68 0.28 -2.21
N LEU A 156 -22.53 1.01 -1.10
CA LEU A 156 -22.92 0.57 0.25
C LEU A 156 -24.10 1.37 0.83
N GLU A 157 -24.90 2.03 -0.03
CA GLU A 157 -26.09 2.77 0.39
C GLU A 157 -27.06 1.88 1.17
N GLY A 158 -27.61 2.43 2.25
CA GLY A 158 -28.49 1.71 3.17
C GLY A 158 -27.76 0.86 4.22
N ARG A 159 -26.40 0.86 4.22
CA ARG A 159 -25.59 0.12 5.21
C ARG A 159 -24.74 1.02 6.09
N GLU A 160 -25.01 2.31 6.11
CA GLU A 160 -24.24 3.34 6.82
C GLU A 160 -24.08 3.04 8.31
N ASN A 161 -25.14 2.50 8.92
CA ASN A 161 -25.22 2.21 10.35
C ASN A 161 -24.85 0.76 10.72
N TYR A 162 -24.44 -0.07 9.76
CA TYR A 162 -24.02 -1.44 10.03
C TYR A 162 -22.62 -1.46 10.64
N PHE A 163 -22.39 -2.41 11.53
CA PHE A 163 -21.05 -2.70 12.06
C PHE A 163 -20.32 -3.71 11.17
N PRO A 164 -18.98 -3.77 11.21
CA PRO A 164 -18.20 -4.69 10.39
C PRO A 164 -18.67 -6.15 10.49
N ARG A 165 -19.07 -6.63 11.66
CA ARG A 165 -19.58 -7.99 11.89
C ARG A 165 -20.89 -8.32 11.15
N GLU A 166 -21.61 -7.31 10.69
CA GLU A 166 -22.90 -7.44 9.99
C GLU A 166 -22.73 -7.42 8.47
N LEU A 167 -21.47 -7.30 8.00
CA LEU A 167 -21.10 -7.17 6.60
C LEU A 167 -20.42 -8.44 6.09
N SER A 168 -20.66 -8.78 4.81
CA SER A 168 -19.85 -9.77 4.10
C SER A 168 -18.41 -9.30 3.92
N GLY A 169 -17.46 -10.21 3.62
CA GLY A 169 -16.06 -9.86 3.37
C GLY A 169 -15.91 -8.81 2.26
N GLY A 170 -16.62 -8.95 1.14
CA GLY A 170 -16.62 -7.96 0.06
C GLY A 170 -17.15 -6.59 0.50
N GLN A 171 -18.19 -6.55 1.33
CA GLN A 171 -18.70 -5.29 1.89
C GLN A 171 -17.70 -4.65 2.86
N GLN A 172 -17.04 -5.45 3.70
CA GLN A 172 -15.97 -4.94 4.58
C GLN A 172 -14.80 -4.38 3.76
N GLN A 173 -14.44 -5.03 2.65
CA GLN A 173 -13.41 -4.54 1.73
C GLN A 173 -13.82 -3.19 1.12
N ARG A 174 -15.06 -3.04 0.66
CA ARG A 174 -15.60 -1.78 0.14
C ARG A 174 -15.53 -0.65 1.19
N VAL A 175 -15.80 -0.95 2.47
CA VAL A 175 -15.62 0.02 3.57
C VAL A 175 -14.16 0.42 3.72
N GLY A 176 -13.22 -0.54 3.65
CA GLY A 176 -11.78 -0.28 3.71
C GLY A 176 -11.30 0.61 2.57
N ILE A 177 -11.77 0.35 1.34
CA ILE A 177 -11.53 1.17 0.14
C ILE A 177 -12.08 2.58 0.35
N ALA A 178 -13.36 2.71 0.69
CA ALA A 178 -14.02 4.00 0.92
C ALA A 178 -13.31 4.83 2.00
N ARG A 179 -12.91 4.19 3.11
CA ARG A 179 -12.15 4.83 4.19
C ARG A 179 -10.80 5.37 3.70
N SER A 180 -10.08 4.60 2.88
CA SER A 180 -8.79 5.01 2.37
C SER A 180 -8.88 6.14 1.35
N LEU A 181 -9.97 6.20 0.57
CA LEU A 181 -10.25 7.25 -0.41
C LEU A 181 -10.83 8.52 0.19
N ALA A 182 -11.45 8.46 1.37
CA ALA A 182 -12.10 9.60 2.00
C ALA A 182 -11.18 10.81 2.24
N VAL A 183 -9.88 10.57 2.44
CA VAL A 183 -8.87 11.63 2.59
C VAL A 183 -8.33 12.16 1.26
N GLU A 184 -8.83 11.64 0.13
CA GLU A 184 -8.43 12.03 -1.23
C GLU A 184 -6.91 11.89 -1.48
N PRO A 185 -6.31 10.72 -1.21
CA PRO A 185 -4.87 10.55 -1.32
C PRO A 185 -4.40 10.66 -2.78
N ASP A 186 -3.17 11.12 -2.99
CA ASP A 186 -2.51 11.10 -4.31
C ASP A 186 -1.93 9.71 -4.61
N ILE A 187 -1.44 9.03 -3.57
CA ILE A 187 -0.82 7.71 -3.64
C ILE A 187 -1.68 6.71 -2.86
N TRP A 188 -1.98 5.58 -3.48
CA TRP A 188 -2.81 4.54 -2.90
C TRP A 188 -2.07 3.22 -2.79
N PHE A 189 -1.81 2.80 -1.57
CA PHE A 189 -1.14 1.54 -1.25
C PHE A 189 -2.17 0.45 -0.95
N LEU A 190 -2.07 -0.69 -1.63
CA LEU A 190 -2.98 -1.82 -1.49
C LEU A 190 -2.18 -3.09 -1.19
N ASP A 191 -2.29 -3.61 0.04
CA ASP A 191 -1.59 -4.81 0.50
C ASP A 191 -2.52 -6.01 0.42
N GLU A 192 -2.46 -6.79 -0.68
CA GLU A 192 -3.30 -7.96 -0.98
C GLU A 192 -4.81 -7.72 -0.74
N PRO A 193 -5.40 -6.65 -1.31
CA PRO A 193 -6.72 -6.18 -0.90
C PRO A 193 -7.86 -7.17 -1.18
N PHE A 194 -7.67 -8.12 -2.09
CA PHE A 194 -8.72 -9.06 -2.49
C PHE A 194 -8.45 -10.50 -2.05
N SER A 195 -7.35 -10.78 -1.35
CA SER A 195 -6.93 -12.14 -0.97
C SER A 195 -7.91 -12.84 -0.03
N ALA A 196 -8.61 -12.10 0.82
CA ALA A 196 -9.59 -12.62 1.77
C ALA A 196 -11.00 -12.84 1.18
N LEU A 197 -11.20 -12.57 -0.12
CA LEU A 197 -12.49 -12.67 -0.79
C LEU A 197 -12.62 -14.00 -1.54
N ASP A 198 -13.85 -14.51 -1.62
CA ASP A 198 -14.15 -15.64 -2.51
C ASP A 198 -13.97 -15.26 -4.00
N PRO A 199 -13.77 -16.22 -4.90
CA PRO A 199 -13.38 -15.94 -6.29
C PRO A 199 -14.38 -15.07 -7.06
N LEU A 200 -15.69 -15.21 -6.81
CA LEU A 200 -16.71 -14.44 -7.51
C LEU A 200 -16.69 -12.97 -7.07
N ILE A 201 -16.71 -12.74 -5.77
CA ILE A 201 -16.65 -11.39 -5.17
C ILE A 201 -15.33 -10.71 -5.50
N ARG A 202 -14.22 -11.47 -5.51
CA ARG A 202 -12.91 -10.95 -5.93
C ARG A 202 -12.95 -10.36 -7.33
N LYS A 203 -13.52 -11.09 -8.30
CA LYS A 203 -13.65 -10.62 -9.68
C LYS A 203 -14.49 -9.34 -9.79
N GLU A 204 -15.63 -9.29 -9.09
CA GLU A 204 -16.48 -8.10 -9.03
C GLU A 204 -15.73 -6.90 -8.45
N MET A 205 -14.96 -7.12 -7.37
CA MET A 205 -14.17 -6.07 -6.72
C MET A 205 -13.03 -5.54 -7.59
N GLN A 206 -12.39 -6.41 -8.38
CA GLN A 206 -11.37 -5.99 -9.34
C GLN A 206 -11.98 -5.13 -10.47
N ASP A 207 -13.14 -5.51 -10.99
CA ASP A 207 -13.83 -4.72 -12.02
C ASP A 207 -14.25 -3.35 -11.49
N GLU A 208 -14.73 -3.30 -10.25
CA GLU A 208 -15.07 -2.05 -9.59
C GLU A 208 -13.85 -1.19 -9.30
N PHE A 209 -12.75 -1.79 -8.86
CA PHE A 209 -11.48 -1.09 -8.66
C PHE A 209 -11.00 -0.39 -9.94
N LEU A 210 -11.04 -1.08 -11.09
CA LEU A 210 -10.68 -0.47 -12.38
C LEU A 210 -11.59 0.72 -12.72
N ARG A 211 -12.91 0.59 -12.51
CA ARG A 211 -13.86 1.70 -12.73
C ARG A 211 -13.58 2.90 -11.82
N LEU A 212 -13.17 2.65 -10.58
CA LEU A 212 -12.76 3.70 -9.65
C LEU A 212 -11.45 4.36 -10.11
N GLN A 213 -10.46 3.57 -10.53
CA GLN A 213 -9.19 4.08 -11.01
C GLN A 213 -9.34 4.93 -12.28
N ASP A 214 -10.17 4.52 -13.22
CA ASP A 214 -10.49 5.31 -14.43
C ASP A 214 -11.01 6.71 -14.10
N LYS A 215 -11.76 6.84 -13.00
CA LYS A 215 -12.32 8.13 -12.55
C LYS A 215 -11.34 8.95 -11.72
N LEU A 216 -10.56 8.27 -10.87
CA LEU A 216 -9.76 8.91 -9.82
C LEU A 216 -8.30 9.15 -10.24
N GLN A 217 -7.79 8.38 -11.21
CA GLN A 217 -6.42 8.48 -11.76
C GLN A 217 -5.34 8.57 -10.68
N LYS A 218 -5.43 7.70 -9.67
CA LYS A 218 -4.48 7.67 -8.54
C LYS A 218 -3.18 6.96 -8.92
N THR A 219 -2.07 7.37 -8.33
CA THR A 219 -0.84 6.58 -8.36
C THR A 219 -0.98 5.43 -7.38
N ILE A 220 -0.84 4.19 -7.86
CA ILE A 220 -1.16 2.99 -7.07
C ILE A 220 0.04 2.06 -7.00
N MET A 221 0.35 1.62 -5.79
CA MET A 221 1.22 0.48 -5.56
C MET A 221 0.39 -0.66 -4.98
N PHE A 222 0.25 -1.72 -5.74
CA PHE A 222 -0.63 -2.85 -5.47
C PHE A 222 0.19 -4.11 -5.23
N ILE A 223 -0.07 -4.81 -4.14
CA ILE A 223 0.60 -6.08 -3.82
C ILE A 223 -0.37 -7.23 -4.01
N THR A 224 0.08 -8.26 -4.72
CA THR A 224 -0.65 -9.52 -4.86
C THR A 224 0.29 -10.72 -5.01
N HIS A 225 -0.24 -11.91 -4.77
CA HIS A 225 0.38 -13.17 -5.14
C HIS A 225 -0.38 -13.86 -6.30
N ASP A 226 -1.43 -13.25 -6.81
CA ASP A 226 -2.28 -13.75 -7.88
C ASP A 226 -1.82 -13.17 -9.23
N PHE A 227 -1.45 -14.07 -10.16
CA PHE A 227 -0.92 -13.69 -11.46
C PHE A 227 -1.99 -13.05 -12.37
N ASP A 228 -3.21 -13.61 -12.37
CA ASP A 228 -4.29 -13.07 -13.19
C ASP A 228 -4.71 -11.68 -12.74
N GLU A 229 -4.66 -11.44 -11.43
CA GLU A 229 -4.88 -10.12 -10.84
C GLU A 229 -3.82 -9.11 -11.29
N ALA A 230 -2.55 -9.49 -11.26
CA ALA A 230 -1.46 -8.63 -11.71
C ALA A 230 -1.60 -8.26 -13.19
N LEU A 231 -1.85 -9.25 -14.06
CA LEU A 231 -2.05 -9.01 -15.50
C LEU A 231 -3.26 -8.12 -15.80
N LYS A 232 -4.32 -8.26 -15.00
CA LYS A 232 -5.57 -7.50 -15.22
C LYS A 232 -5.48 -6.04 -14.80
N LEU A 233 -4.72 -5.76 -13.74
CA LEU A 233 -4.75 -4.45 -13.07
C LEU A 233 -3.54 -3.57 -13.37
N ALA A 234 -2.39 -4.13 -13.74
CA ALA A 234 -1.13 -3.42 -13.77
C ALA A 234 -0.88 -2.65 -15.08
N ASP A 235 -0.31 -1.45 -14.95
CA ASP A 235 0.44 -0.82 -16.04
C ASP A 235 1.85 -1.41 -16.14
N ARG A 236 2.49 -1.68 -14.97
CA ARG A 236 3.76 -2.40 -14.86
C ARG A 236 3.72 -3.39 -13.71
N ILE A 237 4.47 -4.48 -13.86
CA ILE A 237 4.59 -5.55 -12.87
C ILE A 237 6.04 -5.66 -12.41
N ALA A 238 6.25 -5.60 -11.09
CA ALA A 238 7.51 -5.94 -10.43
C ALA A 238 7.40 -7.36 -9.87
N ILE A 239 8.23 -8.28 -10.34
CA ILE A 239 8.32 -9.64 -9.80
C ILE A 239 9.33 -9.65 -8.67
N MET A 240 8.88 -9.98 -7.46
CA MET A 240 9.70 -9.99 -6.26
C MET A 240 9.94 -11.41 -5.73
N LYS A 241 11.22 -11.75 -5.51
CA LYS A 241 11.66 -13.02 -4.95
C LYS A 241 12.78 -12.79 -3.94
N ASP A 242 12.71 -13.43 -2.78
CA ASP A 242 13.75 -13.39 -1.73
C ASP A 242 14.23 -11.96 -1.37
N GLY A 243 13.30 -11.00 -1.37
CA GLY A 243 13.57 -9.59 -1.09
C GLY A 243 14.06 -8.78 -2.29
N ILE A 244 14.31 -9.39 -3.44
CA ILE A 244 14.86 -8.76 -4.65
C ILE A 244 13.76 -8.56 -5.69
N ILE A 245 13.80 -7.44 -6.41
CA ILE A 245 13.00 -7.24 -7.62
C ILE A 245 13.78 -7.86 -8.78
N GLU A 246 13.34 -9.03 -9.24
CA GLU A 246 13.99 -9.80 -10.30
C GLU A 246 13.69 -9.22 -11.69
N GLN A 247 12.49 -8.69 -11.87
CA GLN A 247 12.04 -8.12 -13.14
C GLN A 247 11.03 -7.01 -12.88
N LEU A 248 11.04 -5.99 -13.71
CA LEU A 248 10.09 -4.90 -13.73
C LEU A 248 9.79 -4.51 -15.17
N ASP A 249 8.56 -4.82 -15.64
CA ASP A 249 8.17 -4.59 -17.04
C ASP A 249 6.65 -4.39 -17.16
N THR A 250 6.19 -4.05 -18.36
CA THR A 250 4.76 -4.03 -18.70
C THR A 250 4.21 -5.45 -18.79
N PRO A 251 2.91 -5.67 -18.50
CA PRO A 251 2.24 -6.94 -18.82
C PRO A 251 2.36 -7.20 -20.33
N ALA A 252 2.87 -8.39 -20.72
CA ALA A 252 3.01 -8.77 -22.13
C ALA A 252 1.67 -9.24 -22.72
#